data_37a60157902adaa08276f2d9ac49462f
#
_entry.id   37a60157902adaa08276f2d9ac49462f
#
_cell.length_a   1.000
_cell.length_b   1.000
_cell.length_c   1.000
_cell.angle_alpha   90.00
_cell.angle_beta   90.00
_cell.angle_gamma   90.00
#
_symmetry.space_group_name_H-M   'P 1'
#
loop_
_entity.id
_entity.type
_entity.pdbx_description
1 polymer ?
#
loop_
_entity_poly.entity_id
_entity_poly.type
_entity_poly.pdbx_seq_one_letter_code
_entity_poly.pdbx_strand_id
1 'polypeptide(L)'
;MLIIYMKNLYFILFIITSFYLAFFTSCTPSEKYLRTKMRSTGQDNNYVRVLIKKETDSFKVSSPSGIKVVDKNSGKIVYEIQKGSLTFHPDKIKKVFVIETGVNPVFINDSGYRGKIEIHNVLGKVYIINIVNIEEYLASVVPSEMPASWNMEALKSQAIAARTYTYYHLTKNNDTKSIYDLDATTNFQVYKGIAVEKDSSTKAVRDTAGIIMTYNHVPILAYFHSTSGGKTSDDKYVWNGEDLPYLTSVICTYSKESPHFEWTTEISIIEIEKALTKKYQRIGKIRKISFKKYNGRVVQVQIVHSNGKLDLTGNQFRLMMNPSKLKSTFFTAKQNKGSFHIYGKGWGHGVGMCQWGAKGRGEKGFNYKQILSYYYKDIKLTKINNNYLAQKRSSGNLVN
;
A
#
# COMPACT_ATOMS: atom_id res chain seq x y z
N MET A 1 50.82 19.96 36.26
CA MET A 1 49.50 20.61 36.19
C MET A 1 48.75 20.36 34.86
N LEU A 2 49.45 20.10 33.75
CA LEU A 2 48.84 19.87 32.43
C LEU A 2 48.21 18.45 32.25
N ILE A 3 48.74 17.43 32.93
CA ILE A 3 48.29 16.02 32.79
C ILE A 3 46.94 15.75 33.49
N ILE A 4 46.61 16.52 34.53
CA ILE A 4 45.35 16.37 35.25
C ILE A 4 44.18 16.99 34.46
N TYR A 5 44.44 18.04 33.67
CA TYR A 5 43.40 18.67 32.82
C TYR A 5 43.00 17.79 31.63
N MET A 6 43.92 17.03 31.06
CA MET A 6 43.62 16.14 29.93
C MET A 6 42.81 14.91 30.35
N LYS A 7 43.01 14.35 31.56
CA LYS A 7 42.20 13.22 32.03
C LYS A 7 40.71 13.58 32.27
N ASN A 8 40.45 14.78 32.77
CA ASN A 8 39.09 15.27 32.99
C ASN A 8 38.37 15.59 31.65
N LEU A 9 39.10 16.03 30.63
CA LEU A 9 38.51 16.32 29.31
C LEU A 9 38.07 15.02 28.60
N TYR A 10 38.87 13.94 28.72
CA TYR A 10 38.50 12.61 28.15
C TYR A 10 37.32 11.99 28.90
N PHE A 11 37.19 12.19 30.20
CA PHE A 11 36.07 11.67 30.97
C PHE A 11 34.75 12.40 30.65
N ILE A 12 34.80 13.71 30.44
CA ILE A 12 33.63 14.49 30.00
C ILE A 12 33.23 14.15 28.55
N LEU A 13 34.20 13.96 27.65
CA LEU A 13 33.89 13.49 26.28
C LEU A 13 33.27 12.09 26.27
N PHE A 14 33.72 11.18 27.13
CA PHE A 14 33.19 9.83 27.24
C PHE A 14 31.75 9.78 27.79
N ILE A 15 31.42 10.66 28.72
CA ILE A 15 30.06 10.83 29.27
C ILE A 15 29.14 11.44 28.20
N ILE A 16 29.61 12.43 27.44
CA ILE A 16 28.81 13.07 26.38
C ILE A 16 28.57 12.10 25.22
N THR A 17 29.55 11.28 24.81
CA THR A 17 29.37 10.27 23.78
C THR A 17 28.47 9.11 24.23
N SER A 18 28.52 8.69 25.48
CA SER A 18 27.63 7.70 26.06
C SER A 18 26.17 8.20 26.15
N PHE A 19 25.96 9.50 26.42
CA PHE A 19 24.63 10.10 26.40
C PHE A 19 24.07 10.28 24.97
N TYR A 20 24.94 10.53 23.98
CA TYR A 20 24.50 10.64 22.58
C TYR A 20 24.19 9.28 21.95
N LEU A 21 24.85 8.18 22.34
CA LEU A 21 24.50 6.83 21.88
C LEU A 21 23.21 6.29 22.53
N ALA A 22 22.83 6.78 23.70
CA ALA A 22 21.58 6.36 24.37
C ALA A 22 20.32 6.99 23.77
N PHE A 23 20.44 8.07 22.97
CA PHE A 23 19.29 8.73 22.33
C PHE A 23 18.96 8.21 20.92
N PHE A 24 19.79 7.35 20.33
CA PHE A 24 19.55 6.77 19.01
C PHE A 24 19.02 5.32 19.01
N THR A 25 18.78 4.74 20.19
CA THR A 25 18.14 3.41 20.33
C THR A 25 16.76 3.49 20.94
N SER A 26 16.02 4.57 20.72
CA SER A 26 14.59 4.56 20.96
C SER A 26 13.85 3.91 19.76
N CYS A 27 14.13 2.63 19.53
CA CYS A 27 13.14 1.74 18.96
C CYS A 27 11.96 1.79 19.94
N THR A 28 10.88 2.49 19.57
CA THR A 28 9.72 2.66 20.44
C THR A 28 9.26 1.28 20.90
N PRO A 29 9.02 1.05 22.21
CA PRO A 29 8.56 -0.24 22.74
C PRO A 29 7.30 -0.78 22.03
N SER A 30 6.55 0.10 21.33
CA SER A 30 5.36 -0.19 20.56
C SER A 30 5.59 -1.10 19.35
N GLU A 31 6.68 -0.93 18.59
CA GLU A 31 6.94 -1.81 17.44
C GLU A 31 7.37 -3.22 17.86
N LYS A 32 8.12 -3.34 18.94
CA LYS A 32 8.55 -4.62 19.49
C LYS A 32 7.37 -5.40 20.09
N TYR A 33 6.38 -4.71 20.66
CA TYR A 33 5.17 -5.32 21.22
C TYR A 33 4.23 -5.81 20.13
N LEU A 34 4.09 -5.06 19.02
CA LEU A 34 3.30 -5.47 17.85
C LEU A 34 3.89 -6.72 17.17
N ARG A 35 5.19 -6.95 17.30
CA ARG A 35 5.89 -8.07 16.66
C ARG A 35 5.81 -9.41 17.42
N THR A 36 5.36 -9.46 18.68
CA THR A 36 5.64 -10.62 19.56
C THR A 36 4.48 -11.54 19.87
N LYS A 37 3.21 -11.23 19.51
CA LYS A 37 2.09 -12.12 19.86
C LYS A 37 1.04 -12.24 18.77
N MET A 38 0.71 -13.47 18.42
CA MET A 38 -0.48 -13.99 17.76
C MET A 38 -0.35 -14.42 16.31
N ARG A 39 0.15 -15.62 16.13
CA ARG A 39 -0.37 -16.57 15.14
C ARG A 39 -0.81 -17.81 15.88
N SER A 40 -2.10 -17.91 16.21
CA SER A 40 -2.70 -19.16 16.62
C SER A 40 -3.29 -19.85 15.40
N THR A 41 -2.73 -20.99 15.08
CA THR A 41 -3.31 -22.24 14.57
C THR A 41 -4.73 -22.19 13.99
N GLY A 42 -4.89 -22.63 12.75
CA GLY A 42 -6.18 -23.08 12.23
C GLY A 42 -6.95 -22.07 11.39
N GLN A 43 -6.35 -21.00 10.87
CA GLN A 43 -7.06 -20.13 9.93
C GLN A 43 -7.05 -20.71 8.52
N ASP A 44 -8.24 -20.82 7.98
CA ASP A 44 -8.54 -21.04 6.57
C ASP A 44 -7.62 -20.13 5.72
N ASN A 45 -6.83 -20.70 4.83
CA ASN A 45 -5.68 -20.03 4.20
C ASN A 45 -6.04 -18.97 3.16
N ASN A 46 -7.32 -18.62 3.00
CA ASN A 46 -7.84 -17.68 2.03
C ASN A 46 -8.29 -16.35 2.64
N TYR A 47 -7.91 -16.06 3.88
CA TYR A 47 -8.25 -14.81 4.54
C TYR A 47 -7.07 -13.83 4.56
N VAL A 48 -7.40 -12.55 4.45
CA VAL A 48 -6.48 -11.43 4.62
C VAL A 48 -6.91 -10.58 5.81
N ARG A 49 -5.95 -10.08 6.59
CA ARG A 49 -6.16 -9.17 7.71
C ARG A 49 -5.87 -7.75 7.23
N VAL A 50 -6.89 -6.95 7.06
CA VAL A 50 -6.80 -5.59 6.55
C VAL A 50 -6.97 -4.58 7.68
N LEU A 51 -5.96 -3.75 7.93
CA LEU A 51 -6.10 -2.62 8.84
C LEU A 51 -7.01 -1.58 8.18
N ILE A 52 -8.24 -1.45 8.67
CA ILE A 52 -9.23 -0.51 8.10
C ILE A 52 -9.23 0.85 8.80
N LYS A 53 -8.88 0.88 10.09
CA LYS A 53 -8.90 2.11 10.87
C LYS A 53 -7.94 2.09 12.06
N LYS A 54 -7.46 3.30 12.43
CA LYS A 54 -6.77 3.56 13.70
C LYS A 54 -7.53 4.65 14.42
N GLU A 55 -8.10 4.33 15.58
CA GLU A 55 -8.95 5.23 16.34
C GLU A 55 -8.34 5.59 17.69
N THR A 56 -8.58 6.82 18.12
CA THR A 56 -8.33 7.31 19.47
C THR A 56 -9.63 7.65 20.20
N ASP A 57 -10.71 7.82 19.45
CA ASP A 57 -12.04 8.15 19.94
C ASP A 57 -12.94 6.91 19.99
N SER A 58 -14.09 7.05 20.65
CA SER A 58 -15.10 6.00 20.71
C SER A 58 -15.71 5.73 19.33
N PHE A 59 -15.98 4.48 19.04
CA PHE A 59 -16.59 4.05 17.78
C PHE A 59 -17.71 3.03 18.03
N LYS A 60 -18.64 2.97 17.09
CA LYS A 60 -19.83 2.14 17.15
C LYS A 60 -19.66 0.91 16.28
N VAL A 61 -20.08 -0.24 16.79
CA VAL A 61 -20.15 -1.50 16.05
C VAL A 61 -21.60 -1.96 15.99
N SER A 62 -22.09 -2.33 14.81
CA SER A 62 -23.46 -2.81 14.61
C SER A 62 -23.55 -3.89 13.53
N SER A 63 -24.61 -4.68 13.54
CA SER A 63 -24.96 -5.63 12.48
C SER A 63 -26.47 -5.94 12.52
N PRO A 64 -27.12 -6.11 11.35
CA PRO A 64 -28.54 -6.52 11.31
C PRO A 64 -28.82 -7.88 11.95
N SER A 65 -27.83 -8.81 11.95
CA SER A 65 -27.94 -10.16 12.51
C SER A 65 -27.46 -10.29 13.95
N GLY A 66 -27.26 -9.15 14.64
CA GLY A 66 -26.67 -9.14 15.97
C GLY A 66 -25.14 -9.19 15.96
N ILE A 67 -24.56 -9.08 17.14
CA ILE A 67 -23.11 -9.00 17.36
C ILE A 67 -22.74 -9.94 18.49
N LYS A 68 -21.71 -10.74 18.27
CA LYS A 68 -21.03 -11.51 19.28
C LYS A 68 -19.60 -10.98 19.44
N VAL A 69 -19.25 -10.54 20.65
CA VAL A 69 -17.90 -10.07 21.00
C VAL A 69 -17.20 -11.19 21.76
N VAL A 70 -16.12 -11.69 21.20
CA VAL A 70 -15.34 -12.79 21.76
C VAL A 70 -13.96 -12.26 22.20
N ASP A 71 -13.54 -12.58 23.40
CA ASP A 71 -12.14 -12.42 23.85
C ASP A 71 -11.28 -13.42 23.07
N LYS A 72 -10.40 -12.91 22.20
CA LYS A 72 -9.59 -13.74 21.30
C LYS A 72 -8.70 -14.74 22.03
N ASN A 73 -8.20 -14.40 23.22
CA ASN A 73 -7.27 -15.24 23.98
C ASN A 73 -7.95 -16.40 24.69
N SER A 74 -9.13 -16.14 25.28
CA SER A 74 -9.88 -17.15 26.06
C SER A 74 -10.97 -17.86 25.26
N GLY A 75 -11.35 -17.33 24.08
CA GLY A 75 -12.50 -17.81 23.31
C GLY A 75 -13.86 -17.53 23.95
N LYS A 76 -13.90 -16.82 25.10
CA LYS A 76 -15.13 -16.55 25.82
C LYS A 76 -15.92 -15.41 25.18
N ILE A 77 -17.24 -15.56 25.09
CA ILE A 77 -18.14 -14.47 24.71
C ILE A 77 -18.16 -13.45 25.84
N VAL A 78 -17.87 -12.21 25.53
CA VAL A 78 -17.86 -11.07 26.48
C VAL A 78 -19.16 -10.29 26.40
N TYR A 79 -19.66 -10.07 25.17
CA TYR A 79 -20.94 -9.44 24.91
C TYR A 79 -21.65 -10.16 23.76
N GLU A 80 -22.97 -10.24 23.85
CA GLU A 80 -23.82 -10.74 22.77
C GLU A 80 -25.10 -9.92 22.74
N ILE A 81 -25.43 -9.37 21.56
CA ILE A 81 -26.68 -8.64 21.33
C ILE A 81 -27.31 -9.12 20.04
N GLN A 82 -28.63 -9.32 20.08
CA GLN A 82 -29.40 -9.81 18.93
C GLN A 82 -29.74 -8.67 17.95
N LYS A 83 -29.82 -7.45 18.42
CA LYS A 83 -30.15 -6.26 17.61
C LYS A 83 -29.57 -5.00 18.25
N GLY A 84 -29.19 -4.03 17.43
CA GLY A 84 -28.68 -2.75 17.90
C GLY A 84 -27.18 -2.56 17.66
N SER A 85 -26.51 -1.91 18.59
CA SER A 85 -25.09 -1.56 18.45
C SER A 85 -24.39 -1.52 19.80
N LEU A 86 -23.07 -1.77 19.76
CA LEU A 86 -22.17 -1.59 20.89
C LEU A 86 -21.23 -0.42 20.63
N THR A 87 -21.02 0.41 21.65
CA THR A 87 -20.01 1.49 21.59
C THR A 87 -18.74 1.03 22.30
N PHE A 88 -17.62 1.10 21.60
CA PHE A 88 -16.31 0.79 22.13
C PHE A 88 -15.58 2.07 22.52
N HIS A 89 -15.07 2.09 23.75
CA HIS A 89 -14.26 3.19 24.30
C HIS A 89 -12.80 2.72 24.38
N PRO A 90 -11.83 3.40 23.74
CA PRO A 90 -10.44 2.96 23.67
C PRO A 90 -9.81 2.66 25.03
N ASP A 91 -10.11 3.47 26.05
CA ASP A 91 -9.62 3.32 27.43
C ASP A 91 -10.12 2.02 28.11
N LYS A 92 -11.27 1.50 27.69
CA LYS A 92 -11.89 0.28 28.21
C LYS A 92 -11.44 -0.99 27.48
N ILE A 93 -10.78 -0.88 26.34
CA ILE A 93 -10.30 -2.04 25.57
C ILE A 93 -8.97 -2.51 26.15
N LYS A 94 -9.00 -3.52 27.02
CA LYS A 94 -7.82 -4.12 27.67
C LYS A 94 -7.37 -5.44 27.06
N LYS A 95 -8.16 -5.99 26.12
CA LYS A 95 -7.97 -7.29 25.49
C LYS A 95 -8.16 -7.17 23.98
N VAL A 96 -7.77 -8.21 23.26
CA VAL A 96 -8.10 -8.33 21.84
C VAL A 96 -9.48 -8.94 21.70
N PHE A 97 -10.37 -8.22 21.04
CA PHE A 97 -11.71 -8.69 20.75
C PHE A 97 -11.86 -9.12 19.29
N VAL A 98 -12.62 -10.19 19.07
CA VAL A 98 -13.13 -10.60 17.76
C VAL A 98 -14.62 -10.31 17.73
N ILE A 99 -15.05 -9.55 16.74
CA ILE A 99 -16.45 -9.30 16.46
C ILE A 99 -16.91 -10.29 15.41
N GLU A 100 -17.89 -11.09 15.76
CA GLU A 100 -18.53 -12.03 14.86
C GLU A 100 -19.99 -11.61 14.65
N THR A 101 -20.43 -11.68 13.42
CA THR A 101 -21.82 -11.50 13.01
C THR A 101 -22.23 -12.74 12.22
N GLY A 102 -23.50 -13.02 12.08
CA GLY A 102 -23.96 -14.13 11.21
C GLY A 102 -23.57 -13.89 9.75
N VAL A 103 -24.48 -14.08 8.83
CA VAL A 103 -24.26 -13.90 7.39
C VAL A 103 -24.21 -12.41 6.95
N ASN A 104 -24.61 -11.48 7.81
CA ASN A 104 -24.70 -10.06 7.52
C ASN A 104 -23.37 -9.34 7.80
N PRO A 105 -23.10 -8.24 7.09
CA PRO A 105 -21.91 -7.44 7.31
C PRO A 105 -21.88 -6.84 8.72
N VAL A 106 -20.66 -6.58 9.20
CA VAL A 106 -20.40 -5.78 10.40
C VAL A 106 -20.18 -4.34 9.99
N PHE A 107 -20.78 -3.41 10.71
CA PHE A 107 -20.59 -1.96 10.49
C PHE A 107 -19.71 -1.40 11.60
N ILE A 108 -18.69 -0.64 11.17
CA ILE A 108 -17.88 0.20 12.05
C ILE A 108 -18.30 1.65 11.75
N ASN A 109 -19.00 2.27 12.70
CA ASN A 109 -19.79 3.47 12.45
C ASN A 109 -20.75 3.20 11.26
N ASP A 110 -20.60 3.93 10.15
CA ASP A 110 -21.47 3.81 8.96
C ASP A 110 -20.83 2.95 7.84
N SER A 111 -19.65 2.41 8.06
CA SER A 111 -18.92 1.63 7.06
C SER A 111 -19.13 0.14 7.27
N GLY A 112 -19.70 -0.56 6.29
CA GLY A 112 -19.99 -2.00 6.34
C GLY A 112 -18.86 -2.85 5.77
N TYR A 113 -18.57 -3.98 6.42
CA TYR A 113 -17.50 -4.91 6.05
C TYR A 113 -18.00 -6.36 6.11
N ARG A 114 -17.55 -7.19 5.16
CA ARG A 114 -17.74 -8.65 5.21
C ARG A 114 -16.74 -9.30 6.17
N GLY A 115 -17.01 -10.54 6.59
CA GLY A 115 -16.12 -11.28 7.46
C GLY A 115 -16.17 -10.80 8.91
N LYS A 116 -15.04 -10.91 9.63
CA LYS A 116 -14.92 -10.59 11.06
C LYS A 116 -14.10 -9.33 11.27
N ILE A 117 -14.28 -8.71 12.45
CA ILE A 117 -13.43 -7.57 12.87
C ILE A 117 -12.63 -7.99 14.09
N GLU A 118 -11.32 -7.73 14.07
CA GLU A 118 -10.48 -7.76 15.27
C GLU A 118 -10.23 -6.33 15.76
N ILE A 119 -10.28 -6.15 17.07
CA ILE A 119 -10.05 -4.88 17.75
C ILE A 119 -8.85 -5.05 18.69
N HIS A 120 -7.78 -4.31 18.45
CA HIS A 120 -6.56 -4.30 19.25
C HIS A 120 -6.33 -2.91 19.84
N ASN A 121 -6.08 -2.79 21.15
CA ASN A 121 -5.58 -1.57 21.73
C ASN A 121 -4.07 -1.70 21.95
N VAL A 122 -3.32 -0.79 21.34
CA VAL A 122 -1.87 -0.70 21.48
C VAL A 122 -1.52 0.70 21.94
N LEU A 123 -1.11 0.83 23.21
CA LEU A 123 -0.72 2.11 23.81
C LEU A 123 -1.78 3.22 23.65
N GLY A 124 -3.04 2.88 23.88
CA GLY A 124 -4.16 3.85 23.82
C GLY A 124 -4.70 4.10 22.40
N LYS A 125 -4.08 3.55 21.39
CA LYS A 125 -4.56 3.61 20.00
C LYS A 125 -5.20 2.29 19.59
N VAL A 126 -6.43 2.36 19.12
CA VAL A 126 -7.19 1.19 18.69
C VAL A 126 -6.94 0.91 17.22
N TYR A 127 -6.54 -0.32 16.92
CA TYR A 127 -6.39 -0.84 15.56
C TYR A 127 -7.61 -1.71 15.25
N ILE A 128 -8.37 -1.34 14.24
CA ILE A 128 -9.54 -2.06 13.76
C ILE A 128 -9.13 -2.80 12.49
N ILE A 129 -9.16 -4.13 12.55
CA ILE A 129 -8.66 -5.01 11.51
C ILE A 129 -9.80 -5.87 10.99
N ASN A 130 -10.04 -5.83 9.69
CA ASN A 130 -11.01 -6.69 9.05
C ASN A 130 -10.36 -8.00 8.61
N ILE A 131 -10.90 -9.13 9.06
CA ILE A 131 -10.51 -10.46 8.60
C ILE A 131 -11.54 -10.91 7.58
N VAL A 132 -11.15 -10.94 6.33
CA VAL A 132 -12.06 -11.15 5.22
C VAL A 132 -11.50 -12.15 4.21
N ASN A 133 -12.36 -12.94 3.58
CA ASN A 133 -11.96 -13.80 2.47
C ASN A 133 -11.38 -12.95 1.33
N ILE A 134 -10.31 -13.41 0.69
CA ILE A 134 -9.61 -12.63 -0.35
C ILE A 134 -10.53 -12.28 -1.52
N GLU A 135 -11.43 -13.16 -1.95
CA GLU A 135 -12.36 -12.84 -3.04
C GLU A 135 -13.39 -11.78 -2.62
N GLU A 136 -13.87 -11.80 -1.38
CA GLU A 136 -14.74 -10.75 -0.82
C GLU A 136 -13.99 -9.41 -0.65
N TYR A 137 -12.73 -9.45 -0.22
CA TYR A 137 -11.85 -8.28 -0.20
C TYR A 137 -11.72 -7.65 -1.59
N LEU A 138 -11.50 -8.48 -2.62
CA LEU A 138 -11.36 -8.03 -4.00
C LEU A 138 -12.66 -7.47 -4.60
N ALA A 139 -13.84 -7.91 -4.13
CA ALA A 139 -15.13 -7.34 -4.54
C ALA A 139 -15.23 -5.83 -4.22
N SER A 140 -14.53 -5.38 -3.16
CA SER A 140 -14.40 -3.96 -2.81
C SER A 140 -13.19 -3.28 -3.48
N VAL A 141 -12.05 -3.96 -3.55
CA VAL A 141 -10.80 -3.38 -4.12
C VAL A 141 -10.95 -3.07 -5.60
N VAL A 142 -11.47 -4.01 -6.40
CA VAL A 142 -11.54 -3.82 -7.86
C VAL A 142 -12.31 -2.56 -8.25
N PRO A 143 -13.54 -2.30 -7.74
CA PRO A 143 -14.27 -1.09 -8.08
C PRO A 143 -13.69 0.18 -7.43
N SER A 144 -12.84 0.05 -6.40
CA SER A 144 -12.12 1.18 -5.81
C SER A 144 -10.91 1.61 -6.64
N GLU A 145 -10.33 0.70 -7.42
CA GLU A 145 -9.14 0.93 -8.24
C GLU A 145 -9.49 1.21 -9.70
N MET A 146 -10.57 0.62 -10.23
CA MET A 146 -10.96 0.72 -11.63
C MET A 146 -12.48 0.91 -11.77
N PRO A 147 -12.97 1.86 -12.60
CA PRO A 147 -14.40 2.04 -12.80
C PRO A 147 -15.10 0.75 -13.21
N ALA A 148 -16.12 0.35 -12.47
CA ALA A 148 -16.87 -0.89 -12.71
C ALA A 148 -17.66 -0.89 -14.02
N SER A 149 -17.80 0.25 -14.69
CA SER A 149 -18.39 0.42 -16.02
C SER A 149 -17.44 0.05 -17.16
N TRP A 150 -16.18 -0.22 -16.89
CA TRP A 150 -15.23 -0.62 -17.92
C TRP A 150 -15.48 -2.05 -18.40
N ASN A 151 -14.89 -2.41 -19.56
CA ASN A 151 -15.10 -3.73 -20.14
C ASN A 151 -14.63 -4.86 -19.21
N MET A 152 -15.27 -6.02 -19.36
CA MET A 152 -15.05 -7.19 -18.51
C MET A 152 -13.60 -7.68 -18.49
N GLU A 153 -12.88 -7.58 -19.61
CA GLU A 153 -11.51 -8.08 -19.71
C GLU A 153 -10.52 -7.17 -18.95
N ALA A 154 -10.78 -5.86 -18.90
CA ALA A 154 -10.04 -4.93 -18.05
C ALA A 154 -10.31 -5.20 -16.56
N LEU A 155 -11.58 -5.40 -16.17
CA LEU A 155 -11.97 -5.74 -14.80
C LEU A 155 -11.36 -7.07 -14.34
N LYS A 156 -11.37 -8.11 -15.20
CA LYS A 156 -10.72 -9.39 -14.92
C LYS A 156 -9.20 -9.24 -14.74
N SER A 157 -8.57 -8.42 -15.59
CA SER A 157 -7.13 -8.11 -15.46
C SER A 157 -6.81 -7.43 -14.14
N GLN A 158 -7.64 -6.46 -13.73
CA GLN A 158 -7.49 -5.78 -12.45
C GLN A 158 -7.70 -6.74 -11.28
N ALA A 159 -8.71 -7.61 -11.33
CA ALA A 159 -8.97 -8.59 -10.29
C ALA A 159 -7.78 -9.55 -10.09
N ILE A 160 -7.19 -10.05 -11.18
CA ILE A 160 -6.02 -10.93 -11.13
C ILE A 160 -4.79 -10.17 -10.63
N ALA A 161 -4.56 -8.93 -11.08
CA ALA A 161 -3.43 -8.12 -10.61
C ALA A 161 -3.56 -7.82 -9.11
N ALA A 162 -4.72 -7.39 -8.63
CA ALA A 162 -4.98 -7.10 -7.23
C ALA A 162 -4.86 -8.35 -6.35
N ARG A 163 -5.40 -9.49 -6.81
CA ARG A 163 -5.25 -10.79 -6.12
C ARG A 163 -3.79 -11.20 -6.03
N THR A 164 -3.04 -11.10 -7.11
CA THR A 164 -1.60 -11.45 -7.14
C THR A 164 -0.81 -10.59 -6.18
N TYR A 165 -1.05 -9.27 -6.16
CA TYR A 165 -0.45 -8.33 -5.23
C TYR A 165 -0.73 -8.71 -3.77
N THR A 166 -1.98 -9.06 -3.44
CA THR A 166 -2.37 -9.54 -2.11
C THR A 166 -1.58 -10.80 -1.73
N TYR A 167 -1.55 -11.81 -2.60
CA TYR A 167 -0.82 -13.07 -2.35
C TYR A 167 0.69 -12.85 -2.23
N TYR A 168 1.28 -11.93 -3.02
CA TYR A 168 2.68 -11.56 -2.90
C TYR A 168 2.99 -11.08 -1.47
N HIS A 169 2.20 -10.13 -0.96
CA HIS A 169 2.41 -9.61 0.40
C HIS A 169 2.16 -10.66 1.48
N LEU A 170 1.13 -11.49 1.33
CA LEU A 170 0.86 -12.58 2.27
C LEU A 170 2.00 -13.63 2.32
N THR A 171 2.68 -13.89 1.21
CA THR A 171 3.81 -14.82 1.17
C THR A 171 5.10 -14.20 1.70
N LYS A 172 5.33 -12.91 1.47
CA LYS A 172 6.51 -12.19 1.98
C LYS A 172 6.41 -11.86 3.47
N ASN A 173 5.20 -11.56 3.98
CA ASN A 173 4.97 -11.21 5.38
C ASN A 173 4.95 -12.42 6.33
N ASN A 174 5.32 -13.61 5.86
CA ASN A 174 5.37 -14.82 6.70
C ASN A 174 6.26 -14.68 7.94
N ASP A 175 7.31 -13.90 7.87
CA ASP A 175 8.26 -13.67 8.97
C ASP A 175 7.90 -12.48 9.85
N THR A 176 6.93 -11.67 9.46
CA THR A 176 6.52 -10.51 10.25
C THR A 176 5.41 -10.88 11.22
N LYS A 177 5.64 -10.67 12.51
CA LYS A 177 4.64 -10.82 13.58
C LYS A 177 3.64 -9.65 13.62
N SER A 178 3.30 -9.08 12.45
CA SER A 178 2.34 -7.99 12.32
C SER A 178 0.92 -8.44 12.69
N ILE A 179 0.16 -7.57 13.34
CA ILE A 179 -1.26 -7.82 13.66
C ILE A 179 -2.17 -7.73 12.44
N TYR A 180 -1.71 -7.14 11.33
CA TYR A 180 -2.41 -7.07 10.05
C TYR A 180 -1.45 -7.38 8.89
N ASP A 181 -2.00 -7.72 7.74
CA ASP A 181 -1.23 -8.07 6.54
C ASP A 181 -1.11 -6.87 5.59
N LEU A 182 -2.20 -6.12 5.41
CA LEU A 182 -2.31 -4.97 4.50
C LEU A 182 -3.04 -3.82 5.22
N ASP A 183 -2.87 -2.59 4.76
CA ASP A 183 -3.76 -1.48 5.12
C ASP A 183 -4.72 -1.13 3.97
N ALA A 184 -5.80 -0.43 4.30
CA ALA A 184 -6.89 -0.07 3.38
C ALA A 184 -6.59 1.18 2.53
N THR A 185 -5.33 1.64 2.48
CA THR A 185 -4.93 2.89 1.82
C THR A 185 -4.21 2.65 0.50
N THR A 186 -3.89 3.73 -0.19
CA THR A 186 -3.09 3.72 -1.42
C THR A 186 -1.63 3.25 -1.23
N ASN A 187 -1.19 2.98 0.00
CA ASN A 187 0.10 2.34 0.26
C ASN A 187 0.10 0.87 -0.18
N PHE A 188 -1.08 0.24 -0.11
CA PHE A 188 -1.33 -1.12 -0.61
C PHE A 188 -2.41 -1.08 -1.69
N GLN A 189 -3.68 -1.25 -1.32
CA GLN A 189 -4.84 -1.22 -2.22
C GLN A 189 -6.02 -0.56 -1.51
N VAL A 190 -6.76 0.27 -2.23
CA VAL A 190 -7.90 0.99 -1.64
C VAL A 190 -9.03 0.01 -1.33
N TYR A 191 -9.34 -0.16 -0.04
CA TYR A 191 -10.40 -1.02 0.46
C TYR A 191 -11.44 -0.21 1.24
N LYS A 192 -12.69 -0.21 0.79
CA LYS A 192 -13.78 0.64 1.33
C LYS A 192 -14.98 -0.17 1.87
N GLY A 193 -14.82 -1.50 2.02
CA GLY A 193 -15.92 -2.37 2.45
C GLY A 193 -17.00 -2.51 1.38
N ILE A 194 -18.22 -2.85 1.81
CA ILE A 194 -19.31 -3.25 0.90
C ILE A 194 -19.93 -2.10 0.10
N ALA A 195 -19.77 -0.86 0.55
CA ALA A 195 -20.46 0.30 -0.04
C ALA A 195 -20.10 0.57 -1.51
N VAL A 196 -18.94 0.09 -1.95
CA VAL A 196 -18.42 0.31 -3.31
C VAL A 196 -18.59 -0.91 -4.23
N GLU A 197 -19.04 -2.04 -3.72
CA GLU A 197 -19.21 -3.27 -4.51
C GLU A 197 -20.17 -3.03 -5.69
N LYS A 198 -19.84 -3.60 -6.86
CA LYS A 198 -20.64 -3.51 -8.08
C LYS A 198 -20.72 -4.88 -8.73
N ASP A 199 -21.86 -5.22 -9.31
CA ASP A 199 -22.11 -6.54 -9.91
C ASP A 199 -21.09 -6.90 -10.99
N SER A 200 -20.73 -5.96 -11.86
CA SER A 200 -19.76 -6.19 -12.95
C SER A 200 -18.36 -6.50 -12.43
N SER A 201 -17.86 -5.73 -11.45
CA SER A 201 -16.55 -5.96 -10.84
C SER A 201 -16.54 -7.22 -9.97
N THR A 202 -17.63 -7.49 -9.23
CA THR A 202 -17.79 -8.72 -8.45
C THR A 202 -17.86 -9.94 -9.37
N LYS A 203 -18.52 -9.82 -10.53
CA LYS A 203 -18.50 -10.88 -11.56
C LYS A 203 -17.09 -11.13 -12.09
N ALA A 204 -16.32 -10.08 -12.38
CA ALA A 204 -14.92 -10.22 -12.83
C ALA A 204 -14.04 -10.94 -11.79
N VAL A 205 -14.20 -10.62 -10.51
CA VAL A 205 -13.52 -11.30 -9.39
C VAL A 205 -13.88 -12.78 -9.37
N ARG A 206 -15.18 -13.11 -9.42
CA ARG A 206 -15.69 -14.49 -9.40
C ARG A 206 -15.23 -15.29 -10.61
N ASP A 207 -15.31 -14.74 -11.82
CA ASP A 207 -14.91 -15.40 -13.07
C ASP A 207 -13.41 -15.71 -13.10
N THR A 208 -12.60 -15.00 -12.31
CA THR A 208 -11.14 -15.17 -12.20
C THR A 208 -10.69 -15.69 -10.84
N ALA A 209 -11.64 -16.19 -10.01
CA ALA A 209 -11.33 -16.59 -8.63
C ALA A 209 -10.15 -17.57 -8.57
N GLY A 210 -9.22 -17.32 -7.65
CA GLY A 210 -8.02 -18.12 -7.45
C GLY A 210 -6.95 -18.03 -8.55
N ILE A 211 -7.14 -17.24 -9.63
CA ILE A 211 -6.10 -17.04 -10.65
C ILE A 211 -5.14 -15.94 -10.19
N ILE A 212 -3.85 -16.25 -10.15
CA ILE A 212 -2.75 -15.32 -9.87
C ILE A 212 -1.68 -15.36 -10.97
N MET A 213 -0.86 -14.34 -11.03
CA MET A 213 0.34 -14.30 -11.87
C MET A 213 1.55 -14.78 -11.05
N THR A 214 2.33 -15.69 -11.63
CA THR A 214 3.56 -16.20 -11.02
C THR A 214 4.74 -16.01 -11.97
N TYR A 215 5.92 -15.78 -11.40
CA TYR A 215 7.21 -15.85 -12.06
C TYR A 215 8.09 -16.83 -11.24
N ASN A 216 8.67 -17.81 -11.89
CA ASN A 216 9.39 -18.89 -11.21
C ASN A 216 8.60 -19.52 -10.04
N HIS A 217 7.30 -19.79 -10.28
CA HIS A 217 6.36 -20.39 -9.31
C HIS A 217 6.08 -19.55 -8.03
N VAL A 218 6.47 -18.27 -8.02
CA VAL A 218 6.22 -17.34 -6.92
C VAL A 218 5.26 -16.24 -7.39
N PRO A 219 4.28 -15.80 -6.58
CA PRO A 219 3.45 -14.64 -6.93
C PRO A 219 4.32 -13.42 -7.22
N ILE A 220 4.02 -12.71 -8.31
CA ILE A 220 4.74 -11.49 -8.66
C ILE A 220 4.26 -10.28 -7.85
N LEU A 221 5.12 -9.26 -7.74
CA LEU A 221 4.75 -7.94 -7.25
C LEU A 221 3.96 -7.19 -8.34
N ALA A 222 2.67 -7.49 -8.44
CA ALA A 222 1.80 -7.09 -9.54
C ALA A 222 1.37 -5.62 -9.42
N TYR A 223 2.31 -4.68 -9.55
CA TYR A 223 2.02 -3.24 -9.54
C TYR A 223 1.11 -2.83 -10.71
N PHE A 224 0.21 -1.90 -10.46
CA PHE A 224 -0.64 -1.26 -11.48
C PHE A 224 -0.79 0.23 -11.19
N HIS A 225 -1.16 1.00 -12.19
CA HIS A 225 -1.30 2.45 -12.09
C HIS A 225 -2.36 2.96 -13.07
N SER A 226 -2.88 4.16 -12.83
CA SER A 226 -3.97 4.72 -13.64
C SER A 226 -3.60 4.84 -15.12
N THR A 227 -2.61 5.68 -15.45
CA THR A 227 -2.28 6.04 -16.85
C THR A 227 -0.78 6.11 -17.06
N SER A 228 -0.26 5.37 -18.03
CA SER A 228 1.18 5.35 -18.35
C SER A 228 1.68 6.62 -19.04
N GLY A 229 0.80 7.33 -19.78
CA GLY A 229 1.18 8.44 -20.66
C GLY A 229 1.92 8.01 -21.93
N GLY A 230 1.68 6.76 -22.40
CA GLY A 230 2.22 6.21 -23.65
C GLY A 230 3.34 5.16 -23.46
N LYS A 231 3.98 5.10 -22.30
CA LYS A 231 5.01 4.10 -21.96
C LYS A 231 5.05 3.84 -20.46
N THR A 232 5.16 2.59 -20.03
CA THR A 232 5.36 2.23 -18.62
C THR A 232 6.81 2.45 -18.19
N SER A 233 7.15 2.21 -16.95
CA SER A 233 8.49 2.33 -16.38
C SER A 233 8.97 0.98 -15.87
N ASP A 234 10.27 0.74 -15.92
CA ASP A 234 10.89 -0.31 -15.14
C ASP A 234 10.85 0.09 -13.64
N ASP A 235 10.68 -0.88 -12.76
CA ASP A 235 10.53 -0.67 -11.32
C ASP A 235 11.78 -0.10 -10.65
N LYS A 236 12.99 -0.53 -11.05
CA LYS A 236 14.28 -0.05 -10.53
C LYS A 236 14.46 1.48 -10.62
N TYR A 237 13.83 2.14 -11.60
CA TYR A 237 13.92 3.59 -11.76
C TYR A 237 12.88 4.36 -10.94
N VAL A 238 11.97 3.67 -10.27
CA VAL A 238 10.92 4.29 -9.46
C VAL A 238 11.24 4.21 -7.97
N TRP A 239 11.73 3.06 -7.49
CA TRP A 239 11.95 2.81 -6.06
C TRP A 239 13.39 2.55 -5.64
N ASN A 240 14.38 2.56 -6.56
CA ASN A 240 15.78 2.15 -6.30
C ASN A 240 15.87 0.73 -5.68
N GLY A 241 14.93 -0.13 -6.04
CA GLY A 241 14.85 -1.51 -5.56
C GLY A 241 15.52 -2.53 -6.47
N GLU A 242 15.15 -3.78 -6.28
CA GLU A 242 15.52 -4.89 -7.16
C GLU A 242 15.00 -4.64 -8.58
N ASP A 243 15.73 -5.11 -9.59
CA ASP A 243 15.32 -5.10 -10.99
C ASP A 243 14.46 -6.34 -11.25
N LEU A 244 13.16 -6.20 -11.11
CA LEU A 244 12.23 -7.32 -11.25
C LEU A 244 11.97 -7.61 -12.74
N PRO A 245 12.40 -8.78 -13.28
CA PRO A 245 12.42 -9.03 -14.72
C PRO A 245 11.04 -8.96 -15.36
N TYR A 246 9.99 -9.22 -14.62
CA TYR A 246 8.60 -9.14 -15.08
C TYR A 246 8.00 -7.72 -15.07
N LEU A 247 8.72 -6.71 -14.55
CA LEU A 247 8.28 -5.30 -14.46
C LEU A 247 9.06 -4.38 -15.41
N THR A 248 9.37 -4.86 -16.59
CA THR A 248 10.05 -4.07 -17.63
C THR A 248 9.09 -3.12 -18.34
N SER A 249 9.62 -1.99 -18.80
CA SER A 249 8.87 -0.97 -19.51
C SER A 249 8.28 -1.47 -20.83
N VAL A 250 7.02 -1.14 -21.10
CA VAL A 250 6.33 -1.43 -22.36
C VAL A 250 5.70 -0.18 -22.98
N ILE A 251 5.56 -0.15 -24.31
CA ILE A 251 4.84 0.91 -25.02
C ILE A 251 3.33 0.71 -24.79
N CYS A 252 2.60 1.73 -24.38
CA CYS A 252 1.20 1.65 -24.01
C CYS A 252 0.35 2.62 -24.85
N THR A 253 0.06 2.23 -26.08
CA THR A 253 -0.65 3.07 -27.08
C THR A 253 -2.13 3.26 -26.78
N TYR A 254 -2.76 2.32 -26.07
CA TYR A 254 -4.20 2.29 -25.82
C TYR A 254 -4.65 3.11 -24.58
N SER A 255 -3.77 3.89 -23.98
CA SER A 255 -4.12 4.75 -22.84
C SER A 255 -4.43 6.21 -23.22
N LYS A 256 -4.52 6.52 -24.50
CA LYS A 256 -4.69 7.90 -25.02
C LYS A 256 -6.03 8.55 -24.63
N GLU A 257 -7.08 7.75 -24.42
CA GLU A 257 -8.39 8.24 -24.01
C GLU A 257 -8.45 8.68 -22.54
N SER A 258 -7.38 8.44 -21.78
CA SER A 258 -7.34 8.88 -20.39
C SER A 258 -7.35 10.42 -20.30
N PRO A 259 -8.18 11.03 -19.44
CA PRO A 259 -8.16 12.46 -19.17
C PRO A 259 -6.84 12.91 -18.52
N HIS A 260 -5.99 11.97 -18.14
CA HIS A 260 -4.68 12.19 -17.56
C HIS A 260 -3.54 11.77 -18.49
N PHE A 261 -3.85 11.52 -19.77
CA PHE A 261 -2.81 11.15 -20.73
C PHE A 261 -1.76 12.24 -20.86
N GLU A 262 -2.20 13.50 -20.97
CA GLU A 262 -1.36 14.70 -20.91
C GLU A 262 -1.94 15.68 -19.87
N TRP A 263 -1.07 16.43 -19.23
CA TRP A 263 -1.46 17.40 -18.20
C TRP A 263 -0.40 18.49 -18.04
N THR A 264 -0.81 19.63 -17.53
CA THR A 264 0.07 20.73 -17.16
C THR A 264 -0.17 21.13 -15.71
N THR A 265 0.85 21.65 -15.06
CA THR A 265 0.74 22.26 -13.74
C THR A 265 1.87 23.24 -13.49
N GLU A 266 1.73 24.06 -12.48
CA GLU A 266 2.76 24.95 -12.00
C GLU A 266 3.08 24.64 -10.54
N ILE A 267 4.38 24.58 -10.20
CA ILE A 267 4.86 24.35 -8.84
C ILE A 267 5.87 25.44 -8.51
N SER A 268 5.59 26.25 -7.48
CA SER A 268 6.50 27.30 -7.05
C SER A 268 7.67 26.74 -6.24
N ILE A 269 8.82 27.42 -6.23
CA ILE A 269 9.98 27.08 -5.40
C ILE A 269 9.59 27.13 -3.91
N ILE A 270 8.74 28.08 -3.49
CA ILE A 270 8.22 28.20 -2.13
C ILE A 270 7.41 26.95 -1.73
N GLU A 271 6.58 26.44 -2.64
CA GLU A 271 5.81 25.20 -2.42
C GLU A 271 6.73 24.00 -2.25
N ILE A 272 7.80 23.90 -3.03
CA ILE A 272 8.82 22.85 -2.90
C ILE A 272 9.56 22.99 -1.56
N GLU A 273 10.00 24.19 -1.18
CA GLU A 273 10.65 24.45 0.11
C GLU A 273 9.76 24.04 1.28
N LYS A 274 8.47 24.43 1.26
CA LYS A 274 7.49 24.08 2.29
C LYS A 274 7.29 22.55 2.42
N ALA A 275 7.25 21.84 1.29
CA ALA A 275 7.10 20.39 1.29
C ALA A 275 8.37 19.68 1.81
N LEU A 276 9.54 20.20 1.45
CA LEU A 276 10.84 19.69 1.92
C LEU A 276 11.01 19.89 3.44
N THR A 277 10.77 21.09 3.95
CA THR A 277 10.92 21.41 5.38
C THR A 277 9.97 20.60 6.28
N LYS A 278 8.80 20.21 5.76
CA LYS A 278 7.88 19.32 6.47
C LYS A 278 8.45 17.91 6.67
N LYS A 279 9.30 17.44 5.76
CA LYS A 279 9.79 16.05 5.72
C LYS A 279 11.25 15.91 6.15
N TYR A 280 12.07 16.90 5.86
CA TYR A 280 13.50 16.87 6.08
C TYR A 280 13.93 18.03 7.01
N GLN A 281 14.70 17.69 8.03
CA GLN A 281 15.29 18.70 8.90
C GLN A 281 16.43 19.42 8.18
N ARG A 282 16.69 20.69 8.55
CA ARG A 282 17.82 21.50 8.09
C ARG A 282 17.84 21.81 6.58
N ILE A 283 16.69 21.79 5.90
CA ILE A 283 16.61 22.30 4.53
C ILE A 283 16.75 23.83 4.57
N GLY A 284 17.72 24.34 3.82
CA GLY A 284 17.89 25.78 3.64
C GLY A 284 17.22 26.25 2.34
N LYS A 285 17.41 27.56 2.01
CA LYS A 285 16.85 28.19 0.81
C LYS A 285 17.34 27.46 -0.45
N ILE A 286 16.42 27.08 -1.34
CA ILE A 286 16.74 26.39 -2.58
C ILE A 286 17.51 27.33 -3.53
N ARG A 287 18.60 26.82 -4.08
CA ARG A 287 19.47 27.51 -5.06
C ARG A 287 19.28 26.93 -6.47
N LYS A 288 19.14 25.61 -6.57
CA LYS A 288 19.02 24.91 -7.85
C LYS A 288 18.25 23.60 -7.70
N ILE A 289 17.42 23.28 -8.68
CA ILE A 289 16.78 21.96 -8.84
C ILE A 289 17.13 21.42 -10.21
N SER A 290 17.57 20.18 -10.29
CA SER A 290 17.87 19.49 -11.54
C SER A 290 17.17 18.14 -11.61
N PHE A 291 16.75 17.77 -12.82
CA PHE A 291 15.98 16.56 -13.10
C PHE A 291 16.77 15.65 -14.04
N LYS A 292 17.16 14.46 -13.55
CA LYS A 292 17.75 13.42 -14.40
C LYS A 292 16.62 12.53 -14.92
N LYS A 293 16.63 12.26 -16.23
CA LYS A 293 15.59 11.47 -16.89
C LYS A 293 16.14 10.17 -17.46
N TYR A 294 15.25 9.15 -17.48
CA TYR A 294 15.44 7.92 -18.23
C TYR A 294 14.13 7.56 -18.93
N ASN A 295 14.17 7.25 -20.22
CA ASN A 295 12.98 6.95 -21.03
C ASN A 295 11.85 7.99 -20.89
N GLY A 296 12.21 9.29 -20.81
CA GLY A 296 11.26 10.40 -20.66
C GLY A 296 10.76 10.64 -19.23
N ARG A 297 10.99 9.74 -18.29
CA ARG A 297 10.61 9.89 -16.88
C ARG A 297 11.75 10.46 -16.05
N VAL A 298 11.41 11.33 -15.11
CA VAL A 298 12.33 11.80 -14.08
C VAL A 298 12.61 10.67 -13.10
N VAL A 299 13.86 10.22 -13.06
CA VAL A 299 14.32 9.13 -12.18
C VAL A 299 15.03 9.68 -10.94
N GLN A 300 15.64 10.85 -11.04
CA GLN A 300 16.31 11.51 -9.93
C GLN A 300 16.05 13.01 -9.96
N VAL A 301 15.85 13.59 -8.80
CA VAL A 301 15.75 15.04 -8.56
C VAL A 301 16.84 15.42 -7.58
N GLN A 302 17.77 16.27 -8.01
CA GLN A 302 18.79 16.84 -7.14
C GLN A 302 18.40 18.27 -6.77
N ILE A 303 18.40 18.57 -5.47
CA ILE A 303 18.07 19.87 -4.90
C ILE A 303 19.29 20.40 -4.16
N VAL A 304 19.85 21.52 -4.67
CA VAL A 304 20.91 22.25 -4.00
C VAL A 304 20.30 23.39 -3.20
N HIS A 305 20.57 23.44 -1.91
CA HIS A 305 20.05 24.46 -0.98
C HIS A 305 21.20 25.07 -0.14
N SER A 306 20.93 26.12 0.62
CA SER A 306 21.97 26.85 1.38
C SER A 306 22.74 25.97 2.35
N ASN A 307 22.16 24.88 2.83
CA ASN A 307 22.75 23.99 3.82
C ASN A 307 23.27 22.66 3.22
N GLY A 308 23.32 22.52 1.88
CA GLY A 308 23.86 21.32 1.24
C GLY A 308 23.09 20.86 0.00
N LYS A 309 23.07 19.55 -0.21
CA LYS A 309 22.40 18.89 -1.34
C LYS A 309 21.46 17.78 -0.83
N LEU A 310 20.34 17.60 -1.51
CA LEU A 310 19.40 16.50 -1.28
C LEU A 310 19.12 15.82 -2.63
N ASP A 311 19.28 14.50 -2.66
CA ASP A 311 18.93 13.67 -3.81
C ASP A 311 17.67 12.86 -3.48
N LEU A 312 16.70 12.87 -4.38
CA LEU A 312 15.43 12.15 -4.29
C LEU A 312 15.22 11.33 -5.56
N THR A 313 14.51 10.19 -5.43
CA THR A 313 13.95 9.57 -6.63
C THR A 313 12.87 10.48 -7.22
N GLY A 314 12.61 10.36 -8.53
CA GLY A 314 11.51 11.08 -9.16
C GLY A 314 10.16 10.81 -8.47
N ASN A 315 9.94 9.56 -8.02
CA ASN A 315 8.71 9.19 -7.33
C ASN A 315 8.62 9.76 -5.91
N GLN A 316 9.73 9.83 -5.16
CA GLN A 316 9.76 10.50 -3.84
C GLN A 316 9.41 11.99 -3.99
N PHE A 317 9.98 12.65 -5.00
CA PHE A 317 9.64 14.05 -5.29
C PHE A 317 8.17 14.21 -5.68
N ARG A 318 7.65 13.34 -6.56
CA ARG A 318 6.23 13.33 -6.96
C ARG A 318 5.30 13.20 -5.75
N LEU A 319 5.54 12.22 -4.87
CA LEU A 319 4.71 11.98 -3.69
C LEU A 319 4.75 13.14 -2.71
N MET A 320 5.89 13.82 -2.60
CA MET A 320 6.06 15.00 -1.76
C MET A 320 5.30 16.23 -2.31
N MET A 321 5.20 16.35 -3.65
CA MET A 321 4.56 17.48 -4.33
C MET A 321 3.04 17.35 -4.51
N ASN A 322 2.35 16.53 -3.78
CA ASN A 322 0.95 16.16 -3.98
C ASN A 322 0.71 15.42 -5.32
N PRO A 323 0.44 14.10 -5.28
CA PRO A 323 0.24 13.27 -6.47
C PRO A 323 -0.93 13.66 -7.36
N SER A 324 -1.87 14.48 -6.87
CA SER A 324 -2.95 15.03 -7.70
C SER A 324 -2.48 16.21 -8.55
N LYS A 325 -1.43 16.93 -8.11
CA LYS A 325 -0.82 18.05 -8.81
C LYS A 325 0.32 17.57 -9.71
N LEU A 326 1.30 16.85 -9.17
CA LEU A 326 2.39 16.20 -9.93
C LEU A 326 2.00 14.73 -10.18
N LYS A 327 1.19 14.48 -11.22
CA LYS A 327 0.49 13.21 -11.42
C LYS A 327 1.40 12.03 -11.71
N SER A 328 2.55 12.23 -12.32
CA SER A 328 3.53 11.19 -12.68
C SER A 328 4.95 11.71 -12.64
N THR A 329 5.92 10.84 -12.85
CA THR A 329 7.33 11.21 -13.09
C THR A 329 7.62 11.46 -14.58
N PHE A 330 6.67 11.24 -15.47
CA PHE A 330 6.81 11.44 -16.91
C PHE A 330 6.51 12.90 -17.26
N PHE A 331 7.45 13.80 -17.01
CA PHE A 331 7.26 15.24 -17.25
C PHE A 331 8.51 15.94 -17.73
N THR A 332 8.30 17.13 -18.31
CA THR A 332 9.32 18.16 -18.51
C THR A 332 8.98 19.36 -17.64
N ALA A 333 10.01 20.04 -17.14
CA ALA A 333 9.86 21.24 -16.31
C ALA A 333 10.65 22.39 -16.96
N LYS A 334 10.01 23.54 -17.10
CA LYS A 334 10.64 24.79 -17.53
C LYS A 334 10.58 25.77 -16.36
N GLN A 335 11.75 26.19 -15.89
CA GLN A 335 11.82 27.17 -14.81
C GLN A 335 11.46 28.57 -15.33
N ASN A 336 10.64 29.28 -14.59
CA ASN A 336 10.27 30.66 -14.80
C ASN A 336 10.20 31.36 -13.43
N LYS A 337 10.67 32.60 -13.28
CA LYS A 337 10.65 33.51 -12.11
C LYS A 337 10.04 32.90 -10.80
N GLY A 338 10.78 31.97 -10.16
CA GLY A 338 10.35 31.40 -8.87
C GLY A 338 9.37 30.20 -8.93
N SER A 339 9.07 29.68 -10.11
CA SER A 339 8.24 28.49 -10.32
C SER A 339 8.75 27.59 -11.45
N PHE A 340 8.18 26.39 -11.54
CA PHE A 340 8.34 25.45 -12.64
C PHE A 340 7.00 25.25 -13.35
N HIS A 341 6.92 25.59 -14.64
CA HIS A 341 5.86 25.12 -15.51
C HIS A 341 6.16 23.68 -15.92
N ILE A 342 5.27 22.77 -15.64
CA ILE A 342 5.44 21.34 -15.82
C ILE A 342 4.44 20.84 -16.87
N TYR A 343 4.96 20.15 -17.87
CA TYR A 343 4.21 19.43 -18.90
C TYR A 343 4.42 17.94 -18.68
N GLY A 344 3.38 17.23 -18.34
CA GLY A 344 3.47 15.83 -17.94
C GLY A 344 2.52 14.92 -18.69
N LYS A 345 2.79 13.62 -18.58
CA LYS A 345 2.00 12.54 -19.17
C LYS A 345 1.72 11.45 -18.16
N GLY A 346 0.47 10.94 -18.16
CA GLY A 346 0.06 9.84 -17.31
C GLY A 346 -0.20 10.20 -15.83
N TRP A 347 -0.72 9.23 -15.08
CA TRP A 347 -0.97 9.34 -13.65
C TRP A 347 -0.60 8.05 -12.92
N GLY A 348 0.21 8.17 -11.89
CA GLY A 348 0.73 7.07 -11.07
C GLY A 348 2.23 6.89 -11.23
N HIS A 349 2.76 5.82 -10.63
CA HIS A 349 4.18 5.48 -10.64
C HIS A 349 4.67 4.96 -12.01
N GLY A 350 3.78 4.46 -12.84
CA GLY A 350 4.08 4.04 -14.21
C GLY A 350 4.56 2.59 -14.36
N VAL A 351 4.70 1.80 -13.30
CA VAL A 351 5.21 0.42 -13.34
C VAL A 351 4.08 -0.59 -13.49
N GLY A 352 4.29 -1.69 -14.23
CA GLY A 352 3.34 -2.77 -14.41
C GLY A 352 2.11 -2.37 -15.24
N MET A 353 0.92 -2.83 -14.88
CA MET A 353 -0.28 -2.63 -15.69
C MET A 353 -0.81 -1.19 -15.65
N CYS A 354 -0.97 -0.59 -16.84
CA CYS A 354 -1.69 0.66 -17.04
C CYS A 354 -3.18 0.37 -17.13
N GLN A 355 -4.00 0.87 -16.19
CA GLN A 355 -5.44 0.62 -16.12
C GLN A 355 -6.18 1.11 -17.38
N TRP A 356 -5.91 2.36 -17.81
CA TRP A 356 -6.47 2.89 -19.07
C TRP A 356 -5.98 2.12 -20.29
N GLY A 357 -4.76 1.61 -20.28
CA GLY A 357 -4.23 0.76 -21.33
C GLY A 357 -4.89 -0.63 -21.35
N ALA A 358 -5.21 -1.19 -20.17
CA ALA A 358 -6.00 -2.43 -20.07
C ALA A 358 -7.42 -2.24 -20.59
N LYS A 359 -8.10 -1.10 -20.23
CA LYS A 359 -9.40 -0.71 -20.80
C LYS A 359 -9.34 -0.70 -22.33
N GLY A 360 -8.44 0.11 -22.91
CA GLY A 360 -8.37 0.26 -24.35
C GLY A 360 -7.97 -1.02 -25.10
N ARG A 361 -7.17 -1.91 -24.48
CA ARG A 361 -6.91 -3.25 -25.04
C ARG A 361 -8.15 -4.11 -25.03
N GLY A 362 -8.89 -4.16 -23.92
CA GLY A 362 -10.15 -4.91 -23.84
C GLY A 362 -11.18 -4.43 -24.86
N GLU A 363 -11.28 -3.12 -25.11
CA GLU A 363 -12.13 -2.55 -26.18
C GLU A 363 -11.69 -2.94 -27.59
N LYS A 364 -10.43 -3.30 -27.79
CA LYS A 364 -9.88 -3.84 -29.03
C LYS A 364 -9.95 -5.38 -29.11
N GLY A 365 -10.67 -6.02 -28.20
CA GLY A 365 -10.90 -7.47 -28.22
C GLY A 365 -9.79 -8.32 -27.58
N PHE A 366 -8.79 -7.71 -26.94
CA PHE A 366 -7.79 -8.48 -26.19
C PHE A 366 -8.42 -9.00 -24.88
N ASN A 367 -8.27 -10.30 -24.64
CA ASN A 367 -8.72 -10.91 -23.38
C ASN A 367 -7.74 -10.63 -22.23
N TYR A 368 -8.17 -10.88 -20.98
CA TYR A 368 -7.38 -10.61 -19.79
C TYR A 368 -6.00 -11.31 -19.78
N LYS A 369 -5.88 -12.52 -20.39
CA LYS A 369 -4.59 -13.22 -20.47
C LYS A 369 -3.60 -12.44 -21.35
N GLN A 370 -4.05 -11.97 -22.50
CA GLN A 370 -3.25 -11.15 -23.41
C GLN A 370 -2.92 -9.78 -22.81
N ILE A 371 -3.86 -9.18 -22.07
CA ILE A 371 -3.63 -7.90 -21.37
C ILE A 371 -2.54 -8.07 -20.31
N LEU A 372 -2.64 -9.06 -19.43
CA LEU A 372 -1.68 -9.28 -18.36
C LEU A 372 -0.29 -9.64 -18.89
N SER A 373 -0.19 -10.58 -19.85
CA SER A 373 1.10 -10.97 -20.45
C SER A 373 1.79 -9.83 -21.21
N TYR A 374 1.03 -8.80 -21.61
CA TYR A 374 1.62 -7.60 -22.22
C TYR A 374 2.35 -6.74 -21.21
N TYR A 375 1.76 -6.53 -20.03
CA TYR A 375 2.30 -5.64 -19.01
C TYR A 375 3.29 -6.32 -18.06
N TYR A 376 3.19 -7.63 -17.90
CA TYR A 376 4.07 -8.41 -17.02
C TYR A 376 4.75 -9.49 -17.85
N LYS A 377 6.08 -9.41 -17.98
CA LYS A 377 6.84 -10.28 -18.85
C LYS A 377 7.04 -11.67 -18.24
N ASP A 378 7.01 -12.69 -19.08
CA ASP A 378 7.34 -14.08 -18.75
C ASP A 378 6.59 -14.67 -17.54
N ILE A 379 5.39 -14.11 -17.27
CA ILE A 379 4.52 -14.60 -16.19
C ILE A 379 3.72 -15.83 -16.65
N LYS A 380 3.33 -16.63 -15.66
CA LYS A 380 2.35 -17.69 -15.82
C LYS A 380 1.09 -17.37 -15.03
N LEU A 381 -0.09 -17.59 -15.64
CA LEU A 381 -1.35 -17.56 -14.91
C LEU A 381 -1.55 -18.91 -14.23
N THR A 382 -1.56 -18.91 -12.92
CA THR A 382 -1.63 -20.11 -12.07
C THR A 382 -2.94 -20.09 -11.30
N LYS A 383 -3.71 -21.18 -11.37
CA LYS A 383 -4.87 -21.40 -10.50
C LYS A 383 -4.39 -21.96 -9.19
N ILE A 384 -4.61 -21.23 -8.11
CA ILE A 384 -4.27 -21.66 -6.75
C ILE A 384 -5.47 -22.34 -6.08
N ASN A 385 -5.20 -23.29 -5.19
CA ASN A 385 -6.20 -23.92 -4.32
C ASN A 385 -6.23 -23.26 -2.94
N ASN A 386 -7.22 -23.64 -2.13
CA ASN A 386 -7.42 -23.08 -0.80
C ASN A 386 -6.23 -23.29 0.16
N ASN A 387 -5.34 -24.22 -0.14
CA ASN A 387 -4.18 -24.54 0.68
C ASN A 387 -2.88 -23.88 0.22
N TYR A 388 -2.91 -23.05 -0.84
CA TYR A 388 -1.72 -22.47 -1.43
C TYR A 388 -0.85 -21.70 -0.43
N LEU A 389 -1.45 -20.85 0.39
CA LEU A 389 -0.72 -20.08 1.41
C LEU A 389 -0.15 -20.97 2.51
N ALA A 390 -0.86 -22.04 2.92
CA ALA A 390 -0.34 -23.01 3.90
C ALA A 390 0.87 -23.75 3.36
N GLN A 391 0.78 -24.22 2.10
CA GLN A 391 1.89 -24.93 1.44
C GLN A 391 3.13 -24.04 1.31
N LYS A 392 2.96 -22.77 0.93
CA LYS A 392 4.07 -21.80 0.84
C LYS A 392 4.67 -21.45 2.20
N ARG A 393 3.86 -21.40 3.26
CA ARG A 393 4.33 -21.17 4.64
C ARG A 393 5.13 -22.35 5.18
N SER A 394 4.72 -23.56 4.87
CA SER A 394 5.45 -24.79 5.28
C SER A 394 6.75 -25.00 4.50
N SER A 395 6.78 -24.66 3.19
CA SER A 395 8.00 -24.79 2.37
C SER A 395 9.03 -23.69 2.63
N GLY A 396 8.65 -22.52 3.11
CA GLY A 396 9.57 -21.44 3.51
C GLY A 396 10.38 -21.75 4.78
N ASN A 397 9.95 -22.73 5.58
CA ASN A 397 10.71 -23.22 6.74
C ASN A 397 11.79 -24.27 6.38
N LEU A 398 11.94 -24.61 5.09
CA LEU A 398 12.90 -25.63 4.60
C LEU A 398 14.07 -25.04 3.81
N VAL A 399 14.15 -23.71 3.70
CA VAL A 399 15.28 -23.00 3.06
C VAL A 399 15.87 -22.03 4.07
N ASN A 400 16.71 -22.55 4.94
CA ASN A 400 17.79 -21.86 5.66
C ASN A 400 19.09 -22.62 5.42
#